data_387ef635cd2a00496728eafd22f58e0f
#
_entry.id   387ef635cd2a00496728eafd22f58e0f
#
_cell.length_a   1.000
_cell.length_b   1.000
_cell.length_c   1.000
_cell.angle_alpha   90.00
_cell.angle_beta   90.00
_cell.angle_gamma   90.00
#
_symmetry.space_group_name_H-M   'P 1'
#
loop_
_entity.id
_entity.type
_entity.pdbx_description
1 polymer ?
#
loop_
_entity_poly.entity_id
_entity_poly.type
_entity_poly.pdbx_seq_one_letter_code
_entity_poly.pdbx_strand_id
1 'polypeptide(L)'
;RPDLDDPNQRVSFGTSGHRGRSTNSTFTEAHILAITQAICDYRQMQGYTGSLFLGKDTHALSEVAERTALEVLAANGVRTMVQQENGFTPTPVISHAILAANRGRTSGYSDGIIITPSHNPPADGGFKYNPPNGGPADTDVTTWIQNRANELLRNNNSGVRRTVYEHAM
;
A
#
# COMPACT_ATOMS: atom_id res chain seq x y z
N ARG A 1 16.48 7.63 -6.13
CA ARG A 1 15.20 8.12 -6.63
C ARG A 1 14.92 7.46 -7.98
N PRO A 2 13.67 7.02 -8.26
CA PRO A 2 13.34 6.45 -9.57
C PRO A 2 13.47 7.52 -10.68
N ASP A 3 13.94 7.07 -11.85
CA ASP A 3 13.91 7.83 -13.08
C ASP A 3 12.56 7.58 -13.77
N LEU A 4 11.73 8.60 -13.86
CA LEU A 4 10.38 8.47 -14.42
C LEU A 4 10.34 8.56 -15.95
N ASP A 5 11.45 8.87 -16.60
CA ASP A 5 11.58 8.74 -18.04
C ASP A 5 11.75 7.27 -18.44
N ASP A 6 12.32 6.43 -17.54
CA ASP A 6 12.29 4.98 -17.66
C ASP A 6 10.92 4.40 -17.25
N PRO A 7 10.12 3.83 -18.16
CA PRO A 7 8.82 3.24 -17.83
C PRO A 7 8.88 2.14 -16.75
N ASN A 8 10.01 1.42 -16.66
CA ASN A 8 10.18 0.34 -15.69
C ASN A 8 10.31 0.86 -14.24
N GLN A 9 10.69 2.11 -14.06
CA GLN A 9 10.84 2.74 -12.76
C GLN A 9 9.59 3.54 -12.34
N ARG A 10 8.51 3.47 -13.09
CA ARG A 10 7.22 4.02 -12.71
C ARG A 10 6.45 3.04 -11.83
N VAL A 11 5.48 3.56 -11.08
CA VAL A 11 4.51 2.68 -10.43
C VAL A 11 3.68 1.97 -11.50
N SER A 12 3.64 0.65 -11.41
CA SER A 12 2.79 -0.19 -12.26
C SER A 12 2.22 -1.31 -11.40
N PHE A 13 0.88 -1.37 -11.30
CA PHE A 13 0.21 -2.39 -10.49
C PHE A 13 0.06 -3.74 -11.21
N GLY A 14 0.16 -3.76 -12.54
CA GLY A 14 -0.06 -4.99 -13.28
C GLY A 14 -1.40 -5.64 -12.91
N THR A 15 -1.39 -6.95 -12.71
CA THR A 15 -2.59 -7.72 -12.31
C THR A 15 -2.91 -7.68 -10.82
N SER A 16 -1.96 -7.34 -9.94
CA SER A 16 -2.21 -7.51 -8.49
C SER A 16 -1.38 -6.63 -7.57
N GLY A 17 -0.63 -5.66 -8.08
CA GLY A 17 0.16 -4.75 -7.27
C GLY A 17 1.51 -4.40 -7.87
N HIS A 18 2.10 -3.33 -7.37
CA HIS A 18 3.43 -2.88 -7.79
C HIS A 18 4.51 -3.82 -7.24
N ARG A 19 5.44 -4.24 -8.09
CA ARG A 19 6.58 -5.09 -7.74
C ARG A 19 7.87 -4.54 -8.35
N GLY A 20 8.98 -4.82 -7.69
CA GLY A 20 10.28 -4.43 -8.20
C GLY A 20 11.40 -4.68 -7.20
N ARG A 21 12.59 -4.11 -7.49
CA ARG A 21 13.81 -4.22 -6.69
C ARG A 21 14.35 -2.85 -6.32
N SER A 22 14.88 -2.74 -5.11
CA SER A 22 15.53 -1.50 -4.68
C SER A 22 16.80 -1.21 -5.49
N THR A 23 17.57 -2.23 -5.82
CA THR A 23 18.81 -2.13 -6.62
C THR A 23 18.59 -1.61 -8.03
N ASN A 24 17.40 -1.82 -8.60
CA ASN A 24 17.03 -1.38 -9.95
C ASN A 24 16.20 -0.08 -9.92
N SER A 25 16.04 0.53 -8.75
CA SER A 25 15.18 1.70 -8.55
C SER A 25 13.72 1.48 -8.95
N THR A 26 13.24 0.22 -8.97
CA THR A 26 11.87 -0.14 -9.33
C THR A 26 10.99 -0.43 -8.11
N PHE A 27 11.58 -0.54 -6.90
CA PHE A 27 10.85 -0.64 -5.63
C PHE A 27 11.65 0.11 -4.55
N THR A 28 11.34 1.37 -4.35
CA THR A 28 12.08 2.27 -3.44
C THR A 28 11.12 2.94 -2.45
N GLU A 29 11.66 3.57 -1.42
CA GLU A 29 10.86 4.35 -0.47
C GLU A 29 9.97 5.39 -1.19
N ALA A 30 10.48 6.02 -2.27
CA ALA A 30 9.70 6.99 -3.03
C ALA A 30 8.43 6.37 -3.63
N HIS A 31 8.49 5.12 -4.09
CA HIS A 31 7.31 4.38 -4.57
C HIS A 31 6.32 4.10 -3.44
N ILE A 32 6.81 3.64 -2.28
CA ILE A 32 5.95 3.34 -1.13
C ILE A 32 5.23 4.59 -0.65
N LEU A 33 5.94 5.70 -0.53
CA LEU A 33 5.36 7.01 -0.19
C LEU A 33 4.23 7.39 -1.15
N ALA A 34 4.51 7.35 -2.45
CA ALA A 34 3.55 7.74 -3.48
C ALA A 34 2.32 6.81 -3.53
N ILE A 35 2.54 5.49 -3.49
CA ILE A 35 1.45 4.50 -3.54
C ILE A 35 0.56 4.62 -2.30
N THR A 36 1.17 4.74 -1.12
CA THR A 36 0.40 4.84 0.14
C THR A 36 -0.42 6.12 0.18
N GLN A 37 0.15 7.27 -0.24
CA GLN A 37 -0.61 8.51 -0.35
C GLN A 37 -1.75 8.40 -1.38
N ALA A 38 -1.49 7.79 -2.53
CA ALA A 38 -2.52 7.57 -3.55
C ALA A 38 -3.67 6.70 -3.01
N ILE A 39 -3.38 5.68 -2.20
CA ILE A 39 -4.41 4.89 -1.51
C ILE A 39 -5.19 5.74 -0.51
N CYS A 40 -4.52 6.59 0.27
CA CYS A 40 -5.21 7.53 1.18
C CYS A 40 -6.16 8.47 0.43
N ASP A 41 -5.71 9.02 -0.70
CA ASP A 41 -6.51 9.90 -1.54
C ASP A 41 -7.71 9.14 -2.14
N TYR A 42 -7.50 7.88 -2.59
CA TYR A 42 -8.57 7.01 -3.07
C TYR A 42 -9.61 6.70 -1.99
N ARG A 43 -9.15 6.33 -0.78
CA ARG A 43 -10.03 6.10 0.37
C ARG A 43 -10.90 7.31 0.69
N GLN A 44 -10.31 8.49 0.69
CA GLN A 44 -11.04 9.75 0.92
C GLN A 44 -12.10 9.99 -0.15
N MET A 45 -11.76 9.79 -1.42
CA MET A 45 -12.69 9.92 -2.54
C MET A 45 -13.86 8.94 -2.46
N GLN A 46 -13.60 7.70 -2.01
CA GLN A 46 -14.62 6.66 -1.85
C GLN A 46 -15.39 6.73 -0.53
N GLY A 47 -15.00 7.59 0.40
CA GLY A 47 -15.60 7.66 1.72
C GLY A 47 -15.32 6.44 2.61
N TYR A 48 -14.19 5.76 2.43
CA TYR A 48 -13.78 4.64 3.27
C TYR A 48 -13.18 5.16 4.58
N THR A 49 -13.93 5.03 5.68
CA THR A 49 -13.55 5.53 7.01
C THR A 49 -13.29 4.43 8.02
N GLY A 50 -13.44 3.17 7.62
CA GLY A 50 -13.10 2.01 8.44
C GLY A 50 -11.60 1.83 8.62
N SER A 51 -11.20 0.88 9.46
CA SER A 51 -9.78 0.56 9.65
C SER A 51 -9.17 0.00 8.37
N LEU A 52 -7.91 0.33 8.11
CA LEU A 52 -7.11 -0.31 7.07
C LEU A 52 -6.32 -1.46 7.70
N PHE A 53 -6.42 -2.66 7.14
CA PHE A 53 -5.62 -3.82 7.56
C PHE A 53 -4.33 -3.86 6.74
N LEU A 54 -3.19 -3.82 7.43
CA LEU A 54 -1.88 -3.83 6.80
C LEU A 54 -1.14 -5.12 7.19
N GLY A 55 -0.77 -5.90 6.19
CA GLY A 55 0.01 -7.11 6.38
C GLY A 55 1.29 -7.10 5.56
N LYS A 56 2.31 -7.81 6.05
CA LYS A 56 3.57 -8.01 5.35
C LYS A 56 3.98 -9.48 5.35
N ASP A 57 4.76 -9.87 4.36
CA ASP A 57 5.44 -11.16 4.31
C ASP A 57 6.88 -11.08 4.83
N THR A 58 7.65 -12.16 4.64
CA THR A 58 9.02 -12.30 5.12
C THR A 58 10.11 -11.79 4.17
N HIS A 59 9.75 -11.16 3.04
CA HIS A 59 10.75 -10.57 2.14
C HIS A 59 11.48 -9.41 2.80
N ALA A 60 12.77 -9.26 2.48
CA ALA A 60 13.63 -8.28 3.14
C ALA A 60 13.15 -6.82 3.03
N LEU A 61 12.49 -6.47 1.91
CA LEU A 61 11.96 -5.12 1.71
C LEU A 61 10.60 -4.89 2.39
N SER A 62 9.92 -5.94 2.85
CA SER A 62 8.55 -5.83 3.37
C SER A 62 8.47 -5.05 4.68
N GLU A 63 9.42 -5.23 5.60
CA GLU A 63 9.43 -4.51 6.87
C GLU A 63 9.68 -3.01 6.70
N VAL A 64 10.67 -2.64 5.89
CA VAL A 64 10.96 -1.22 5.64
C VAL A 64 9.83 -0.53 4.87
N ALA A 65 9.16 -1.26 3.97
CA ALA A 65 8.00 -0.75 3.24
C ALA A 65 6.78 -0.58 4.18
N GLU A 66 6.55 -1.50 5.12
CA GLU A 66 5.49 -1.36 6.12
C GLU A 66 5.71 -0.12 6.99
N ARG A 67 6.93 0.08 7.49
CA ARG A 67 7.28 1.25 8.29
C ARG A 67 6.96 2.55 7.55
N THR A 68 7.42 2.68 6.31
CA THR A 68 7.15 3.84 5.47
C THR A 68 5.65 4.03 5.22
N ALA A 69 4.92 2.94 4.97
CA ALA A 69 3.47 3.00 4.77
C ALA A 69 2.74 3.49 6.04
N LEU A 70 3.12 2.99 7.22
CA LEU A 70 2.53 3.42 8.51
C LEU A 70 2.70 4.92 8.75
N GLU A 71 3.88 5.47 8.45
CA GLU A 71 4.14 6.91 8.58
C GLU A 71 3.22 7.77 7.71
N VAL A 72 2.92 7.31 6.49
CA VAL A 72 1.99 8.01 5.59
C VAL A 72 0.55 7.81 6.02
N LEU A 73 0.15 6.60 6.35
CA LEU A 73 -1.22 6.28 6.80
C LEU A 73 -1.58 7.09 8.05
N ALA A 74 -0.70 7.14 9.05
CA ALA A 74 -0.89 7.90 10.27
C ALA A 74 -1.01 9.40 10.00
N ALA A 75 -0.15 9.96 9.15
CA ALA A 75 -0.19 11.38 8.78
C ALA A 75 -1.48 11.76 8.01
N ASN A 76 -2.14 10.79 7.40
CA ASN A 76 -3.45 10.94 6.75
C ASN A 76 -4.63 10.60 7.67
N GLY A 77 -4.40 10.32 8.96
CA GLY A 77 -5.45 9.99 9.93
C GLY A 77 -6.11 8.63 9.69
N VAL A 78 -5.44 7.72 8.99
CA VAL A 78 -5.95 6.37 8.72
C VAL A 78 -5.67 5.47 9.92
N ARG A 79 -6.72 4.98 10.56
CA ARG A 79 -6.59 3.96 11.61
C ARG A 79 -6.14 2.64 10.98
N THR A 80 -4.90 2.24 11.29
CA THR A 80 -4.28 1.07 10.69
C THR A 80 -4.18 -0.08 11.70
N MET A 81 -4.54 -1.29 11.26
CA MET A 81 -4.45 -2.53 12.03
C MET A 81 -3.29 -3.36 11.49
N VAL A 82 -2.30 -3.63 12.33
CA VAL A 82 -1.11 -4.44 11.99
C VAL A 82 -1.05 -5.69 12.87
N GLN A 83 -0.26 -6.67 12.46
CA GLN A 83 0.00 -7.87 13.28
C GLN A 83 0.77 -7.48 14.55
N GLN A 84 0.38 -8.06 15.67
CA GLN A 84 1.09 -7.90 16.95
C GLN A 84 2.56 -8.37 16.84
N GLU A 85 3.41 -7.80 17.67
CA GLU A 85 4.82 -8.18 17.79
C GLU A 85 5.60 -8.11 16.46
N ASN A 86 5.24 -7.15 15.60
CA ASN A 86 5.84 -6.99 14.27
C ASN A 86 5.76 -8.25 13.38
N GLY A 87 4.73 -9.07 13.60
CA GLY A 87 4.54 -10.35 12.92
C GLY A 87 4.21 -10.25 11.44
N PHE A 88 4.21 -11.41 10.79
CA PHE A 88 3.88 -11.55 9.36
C PHE A 88 2.43 -11.99 9.19
N THR A 89 1.78 -11.51 8.12
CA THR A 89 0.37 -11.81 7.87
C THR A 89 0.18 -12.30 6.43
N PRO A 90 -0.25 -13.55 6.23
CA PRO A 90 -0.57 -14.07 4.91
C PRO A 90 -1.71 -13.30 4.24
N THR A 91 -1.66 -13.16 2.92
CA THR A 91 -2.69 -12.46 2.13
C THR A 91 -4.13 -12.89 2.46
N PRO A 92 -4.47 -14.19 2.59
CA PRO A 92 -5.83 -14.61 2.92
C PRO A 92 -6.34 -14.11 4.27
N VAL A 93 -5.45 -13.89 5.23
CA VAL A 93 -5.81 -13.38 6.56
C VAL A 93 -6.26 -11.93 6.47
N ILE A 94 -5.55 -11.10 5.69
CA ILE A 94 -5.97 -9.71 5.44
C ILE A 94 -7.30 -9.68 4.70
N SER A 95 -7.47 -10.49 3.66
CA SER A 95 -8.74 -10.59 2.93
C SER A 95 -9.90 -10.96 3.86
N HIS A 96 -9.71 -11.95 4.72
CA HIS A 96 -10.71 -12.37 5.70
C HIS A 96 -11.02 -11.26 6.73
N ALA A 97 -9.99 -10.56 7.21
CA ALA A 97 -10.17 -9.46 8.17
C ALA A 97 -11.02 -8.32 7.59
N ILE A 98 -10.77 -7.96 6.32
CA ILE A 98 -11.57 -6.96 5.59
C ILE A 98 -13.03 -7.40 5.51
N LEU A 99 -13.29 -8.65 5.05
CA LEU A 99 -14.64 -9.19 4.92
C LEU A 99 -15.37 -9.26 6.26
N ALA A 100 -14.68 -9.71 7.31
CA ALA A 100 -15.24 -9.79 8.66
C ALA A 100 -15.61 -8.40 9.21
N ALA A 101 -14.72 -7.42 9.02
CA ALA A 101 -14.93 -6.04 9.45
C ALA A 101 -16.11 -5.37 8.70
N ASN A 102 -16.33 -5.73 7.44
CA ASN A 102 -17.36 -5.12 6.59
C ASN A 102 -18.72 -5.84 6.66
N ARG A 103 -18.80 -6.99 7.35
CA ARG A 103 -20.05 -7.76 7.43
C ARG A 103 -21.18 -6.93 7.99
N GLY A 104 -22.27 -6.81 7.22
CA GLY A 104 -23.46 -6.07 7.60
C GLY A 104 -23.31 -4.54 7.61
N ARG A 105 -22.18 -4.00 7.17
CA ARG A 105 -21.97 -2.56 7.07
C ARG A 105 -22.58 -1.99 5.79
N THR A 106 -23.12 -0.79 5.88
CA THR A 106 -23.60 0.01 4.76
C THR A 106 -22.73 1.26 4.54
N SER A 107 -21.80 1.53 5.46
CA SER A 107 -20.85 2.65 5.42
C SER A 107 -19.67 2.36 6.32
N GLY A 108 -18.64 3.23 6.30
CA GLY A 108 -17.45 3.06 7.15
C GLY A 108 -16.65 1.81 6.79
N TYR A 109 -16.55 1.52 5.49
CA TYR A 109 -15.87 0.33 5.00
C TYR A 109 -14.39 0.33 5.33
N SER A 110 -13.91 -0.87 5.67
CA SER A 110 -12.51 -1.24 5.86
C SER A 110 -11.95 -1.82 4.56
N ASP A 111 -10.65 -1.69 4.38
CA ASP A 111 -9.87 -2.18 3.24
C ASP A 111 -8.49 -2.61 3.71
N GLY A 112 -7.56 -2.91 2.80
CA GLY A 112 -6.25 -3.38 3.24
C GLY A 112 -5.12 -3.17 2.24
N ILE A 113 -3.92 -3.26 2.78
CA ILE A 113 -2.66 -3.28 2.06
C ILE A 113 -1.93 -4.57 2.40
N ILE A 114 -1.36 -5.23 1.40
CA ILE A 114 -0.51 -6.39 1.59
C ILE A 114 0.84 -6.12 0.94
N ILE A 115 1.89 -6.13 1.78
CA ILE A 115 3.27 -5.91 1.34
C ILE A 115 3.89 -7.27 1.08
N THR A 116 3.91 -7.67 -0.18
CA THR A 116 4.42 -8.96 -0.65
C THR A 116 4.63 -8.95 -2.16
N PRO A 117 5.77 -9.44 -2.66
CA PRO A 117 5.97 -9.74 -4.07
C PRO A 117 5.44 -11.15 -4.46
N SER A 118 4.74 -11.85 -3.55
CA SER A 118 4.25 -13.24 -3.72
C SER A 118 5.39 -14.24 -3.87
N HIS A 119 5.55 -14.85 -5.07
CA HIS A 119 6.55 -15.88 -5.37
C HIS A 119 7.83 -15.32 -6.02
N ASN A 120 8.01 -14.03 -6.06
CA ASN A 120 9.19 -13.41 -6.60
C ASN A 120 10.45 -13.71 -5.77
N PRO A 121 11.65 -13.55 -6.33
CA PRO A 121 12.90 -13.74 -5.59
C PRO A 121 12.99 -12.92 -4.31
N PRO A 122 13.82 -13.33 -3.33
CA PRO A 122 13.93 -12.66 -2.02
C PRO A 122 14.32 -11.17 -2.07
N ALA A 123 14.97 -10.74 -3.15
CA ALA A 123 15.38 -9.35 -3.36
C ALA A 123 14.25 -8.45 -3.89
N ASP A 124 13.11 -9.02 -4.25
CA ASP A 124 11.96 -8.27 -4.75
C ASP A 124 11.10 -7.77 -3.59
N GLY A 125 10.47 -6.63 -3.80
CA GLY A 125 9.39 -6.11 -2.97
C GLY A 125 8.07 -6.05 -3.76
N GLY A 126 6.97 -6.00 -3.05
CA GLY A 126 5.64 -5.86 -3.65
C GLY A 126 4.67 -5.13 -2.74
N PHE A 127 3.74 -4.40 -3.34
CA PHE A 127 2.77 -3.58 -2.63
C PHE A 127 1.41 -3.72 -3.31
N LYS A 128 0.43 -4.27 -2.60
CA LYS A 128 -0.90 -4.58 -3.12
C LYS A 128 -1.96 -3.84 -2.32
N TYR A 129 -3.07 -3.53 -2.98
CA TYR A 129 -4.25 -2.95 -2.37
C TYR A 129 -5.46 -3.88 -2.53
N ASN A 130 -6.16 -4.13 -1.43
CA ASN A 130 -7.41 -4.87 -1.39
C ASN A 130 -8.55 -3.93 -0.94
N PRO A 131 -9.51 -3.61 -1.82
CA PRO A 131 -10.69 -2.81 -1.49
C PRO A 131 -11.64 -3.53 -0.53
N PRO A 132 -12.79 -2.93 -0.14
CA PRO A 132 -13.71 -3.46 0.85
C PRO A 132 -14.30 -4.85 0.55
N ASN A 133 -14.24 -5.32 -0.69
CA ASN A 133 -14.63 -6.69 -1.06
C ASN A 133 -13.62 -7.77 -0.61
N GLY A 134 -12.47 -7.35 -0.04
CA GLY A 134 -11.43 -8.22 0.49
C GLY A 134 -10.57 -8.93 -0.57
N GLY A 135 -10.93 -8.86 -1.83
CA GLY A 135 -10.18 -9.41 -2.95
C GLY A 135 -9.13 -8.43 -3.50
N PRO A 136 -8.36 -8.85 -4.52
CA PRO A 136 -7.50 -7.94 -5.25
C PRO A 136 -8.33 -6.82 -5.90
N ALA A 137 -7.74 -5.63 -6.00
CA ALA A 137 -8.40 -4.48 -6.62
C ALA A 137 -8.61 -4.70 -8.13
N ASP A 138 -9.76 -4.30 -8.62
CA ASP A 138 -10.09 -4.31 -10.05
C ASP A 138 -9.23 -3.29 -10.84
N THR A 139 -9.21 -3.42 -12.16
CA THR A 139 -8.33 -2.64 -13.05
C THR A 139 -8.58 -1.14 -12.97
N ASP A 140 -9.80 -0.69 -12.80
CA ASP A 140 -10.15 0.73 -12.64
C ASP A 140 -9.55 1.31 -11.35
N VAL A 141 -9.63 0.58 -10.25
CA VAL A 141 -9.04 0.95 -8.95
C VAL A 141 -7.51 1.00 -9.05
N THR A 142 -6.91 -0.06 -9.57
CA THR A 142 -5.44 -0.14 -9.69
C THR A 142 -4.90 0.93 -10.64
N THR A 143 -5.59 1.20 -11.74
CA THR A 143 -5.22 2.27 -12.69
C THR A 143 -5.31 3.64 -12.04
N TRP A 144 -6.36 3.92 -11.28
CA TRP A 144 -6.49 5.18 -10.57
C TRP A 144 -5.34 5.40 -9.58
N ILE A 145 -5.07 4.41 -8.72
CA ILE A 145 -3.99 4.47 -7.72
C ILE A 145 -2.63 4.63 -8.41
N GLN A 146 -2.37 3.86 -9.48
CA GLN A 146 -1.14 3.94 -10.26
C GLN A 146 -0.91 5.33 -10.86
N ASN A 147 -1.93 5.90 -11.48
CA ASN A 147 -1.84 7.22 -12.10
C ASN A 147 -1.59 8.30 -11.05
N ARG A 148 -2.30 8.25 -9.92
CA ARG A 148 -2.13 9.19 -8.81
C ARG A 148 -0.72 9.06 -8.18
N ALA A 149 -0.24 7.84 -7.96
CA ALA A 149 1.10 7.61 -7.44
C ALA A 149 2.19 8.15 -8.39
N ASN A 150 2.05 7.93 -9.70
CA ASN A 150 2.99 8.47 -10.69
C ASN A 150 2.95 10.00 -10.77
N GLU A 151 1.80 10.63 -10.57
CA GLU A 151 1.69 12.09 -10.45
C GLU A 151 2.48 12.60 -9.23
N LEU A 152 2.31 11.97 -8.06
CA LEU A 152 3.06 12.31 -6.85
C LEU A 152 4.57 12.16 -7.05
N LEU A 153 5.01 11.07 -7.68
CA LEU A 153 6.42 10.86 -8.01
C LEU A 153 6.99 11.95 -8.91
N ARG A 154 6.25 12.36 -9.97
CA ARG A 154 6.68 13.46 -10.85
C ARG A 154 6.89 14.77 -10.09
N ASN A 155 6.05 15.01 -9.09
CA ASN A 155 6.12 16.17 -8.22
C ASN A 155 7.03 15.95 -6.98
N ASN A 156 7.98 15.01 -7.05
CA ASN A 156 8.93 14.72 -5.97
C ASN A 156 8.27 14.32 -4.64
N ASN A 157 7.10 13.71 -4.69
CA ASN A 157 6.29 13.39 -3.52
C ASN A 157 5.93 14.60 -2.65
N SER A 158 5.95 15.82 -3.19
CA SER A 158 5.63 17.05 -2.44
C SER A 158 4.22 17.08 -1.86
N GLY A 159 3.30 16.27 -2.43
CA GLY A 159 1.93 16.10 -1.92
C GLY A 159 1.78 14.96 -0.90
N VAL A 160 2.83 14.23 -0.56
CA VAL A 160 2.77 13.14 0.40
C VAL A 160 2.84 13.70 1.82
N ARG A 161 1.88 13.33 2.65
CA ARG A 161 1.90 13.58 4.09
C ARG A 161 2.60 12.43 4.81
N ARG A 162 3.57 12.75 5.64
CA ARG A 162 4.36 11.79 6.40
C ARG A 162 4.58 12.27 7.83
N THR A 163 4.50 11.39 8.80
CA THR A 163 4.93 11.62 10.18
C THR A 163 6.13 10.72 10.51
N VAL A 164 6.77 10.94 11.65
CA VAL A 164 7.81 10.03 12.12
C VAL A 164 7.19 8.74 12.66
N TYR A 165 7.89 7.63 12.52
CA TYR A 165 7.36 6.30 12.85
C TYR A 165 6.89 6.18 14.29
N GLU A 166 7.59 6.80 15.23
CA GLU A 166 7.25 6.82 16.65
C GLU A 166 5.87 7.45 16.94
N HIS A 167 5.41 8.33 16.06
CA HIS A 167 4.07 8.92 16.13
C HIS A 167 3.01 8.12 15.36
N ALA A 168 3.43 7.16 14.55
CA ALA A 168 2.54 6.32 13.76
C ALA A 168 2.06 5.08 14.55
N MET A 169 2.77 4.71 15.61
CA MET A 169 2.48 3.58 16.50
C MET A 169 1.77 4.02 17.75
#